data_cf743988f1ceda9a99f970b29c39cd70
#
_entry.id   cf743988f1ceda9a99f970b29c39cd70
#
_cell.length_a   1.000
_cell.length_b   1.000
_cell.length_c   1.000
_cell.angle_alpha   90.00
_cell.angle_beta   90.00
_cell.angle_gamma   90.00
#
_symmetry.space_group_name_H-M   'P 1'
#
loop_
_entity.id
_entity.type
_entity.pdbx_description
1 polymer ?
#
loop_
_entity_poly.entity_id
_entity_poly.type
_entity_poly.pdbx_seq_one_letter_code
_entity_poly.pdbx_strand_id
1 'polypeptide(L)'
;MRKWLLAIGMVLGLSALAQGGKLEIFSWWAGDEGPALEALIRLYKQKYPGVEVINATVTGGAGVNARAVLKTRMLGGDPPDTFQVHAGMELIGTWVVANRMEDLSALFRQEGWLQAFPKGLIDLISYKGGIWSVPVNIHRSNVMWYLPAKLKEWGVNPPRTWDEFLATC
;
A
#
# COMPACT_ATOMS: atom_id res chain seq x y z
N MET A 1 -29.14 -55.65 -38.65
CA MET A 1 -27.72 -55.25 -38.41
C MET A 1 -27.68 -53.79 -38.01
N ARG A 2 -27.55 -53.52 -36.75
CA ARG A 2 -27.71 -52.15 -36.16
C ARG A 2 -26.29 -51.61 -35.83
N LYS A 3 -25.83 -50.64 -36.63
CA LYS A 3 -24.48 -50.01 -36.46
C LYS A 3 -24.60 -48.99 -35.32
N TRP A 4 -23.89 -49.22 -34.22
CA TRP A 4 -23.66 -48.30 -33.12
C TRP A 4 -22.54 -47.34 -33.51
N LEU A 5 -22.83 -46.07 -33.70
CA LEU A 5 -21.84 -44.98 -33.80
C LEU A 5 -21.54 -44.48 -32.38
N LEU A 6 -20.37 -44.79 -31.90
CA LEU A 6 -19.81 -44.20 -30.70
C LEU A 6 -19.35 -42.78 -31.03
N ALA A 7 -20.06 -41.79 -30.53
CA ALA A 7 -19.63 -40.42 -30.54
C ALA A 7 -18.66 -40.20 -29.36
N ILE A 8 -17.36 -40.13 -29.65
CA ILE A 8 -16.32 -39.71 -28.68
C ILE A 8 -16.45 -38.19 -28.55
N GLY A 9 -17.08 -37.76 -27.47
CA GLY A 9 -17.07 -36.35 -27.05
C GLY A 9 -15.69 -35.94 -26.58
N MET A 10 -14.97 -35.21 -27.41
CA MET A 10 -13.68 -34.58 -27.06
C MET A 10 -14.00 -33.37 -26.17
N VAL A 11 -13.93 -33.54 -24.86
CA VAL A 11 -13.96 -32.43 -23.91
C VAL A 11 -12.63 -31.70 -24.03
N LEU A 12 -12.61 -30.65 -24.85
CA LEU A 12 -11.56 -29.66 -24.86
C LEU A 12 -11.68 -28.86 -23.54
N GLY A 13 -10.94 -29.29 -22.53
CA GLY A 13 -10.68 -28.45 -21.37
C GLY A 13 -9.94 -27.21 -21.84
N LEU A 14 -10.65 -26.09 -21.95
CA LEU A 14 -10.01 -24.78 -22.00
C LEU A 14 -9.29 -24.58 -20.66
N SER A 15 -8.02 -24.99 -20.59
CA SER A 15 -7.11 -24.43 -19.62
C SER A 15 -7.01 -22.97 -19.97
N ALA A 16 -7.70 -22.11 -19.21
CA ALA A 16 -7.42 -20.68 -19.23
C ALA A 16 -5.95 -20.55 -18.87
N LEU A 17 -5.10 -20.40 -19.88
CA LEU A 17 -3.72 -19.97 -19.69
C LEU A 17 -3.84 -18.63 -18.96
N ALA A 18 -3.53 -18.65 -17.66
CA ALA A 18 -3.34 -17.44 -16.90
C ALA A 18 -2.31 -16.62 -17.67
N GLN A 19 -2.75 -15.56 -18.35
CA GLN A 19 -1.85 -14.65 -19.01
C GLN A 19 -0.97 -14.08 -17.91
N GLY A 20 0.32 -14.46 -17.93
CA GLY A 20 1.31 -13.94 -17.02
C GLY A 20 1.39 -12.43 -17.19
N GLY A 21 0.88 -11.71 -16.20
CA GLY A 21 1.01 -10.26 -16.10
C GLY A 21 2.22 -9.91 -15.25
N LYS A 22 2.56 -8.63 -15.23
CA LYS A 22 3.50 -8.04 -14.27
C LYS A 22 2.75 -7.17 -13.29
N LEU A 23 3.20 -7.13 -12.04
CA LEU A 23 2.74 -6.21 -11.01
C LEU A 23 3.97 -5.54 -10.37
N GLU A 24 4.16 -4.28 -10.61
CA GLU A 24 5.20 -3.50 -9.98
C GLU A 24 4.69 -2.80 -8.72
N ILE A 25 5.32 -3.09 -7.59
CA ILE A 25 5.04 -2.46 -6.31
C ILE A 25 6.18 -1.50 -5.99
N PHE A 26 5.90 -0.20 -6.01
CA PHE A 26 6.87 0.84 -5.70
C PHE A 26 6.68 1.32 -4.25
N SER A 27 7.72 1.22 -3.43
CA SER A 27 7.65 1.59 -2.02
C SER A 27 9.00 2.08 -1.50
N TRP A 28 9.04 2.48 -0.23
CA TRP A 28 10.29 2.69 0.53
C TRP A 28 10.44 1.68 1.68
N TRP A 29 9.65 0.62 1.68
CA TRP A 29 9.68 -0.42 2.70
C TRP A 29 10.90 -1.31 2.53
N ALA A 30 11.95 -0.94 3.25
CA ALA A 30 13.20 -1.69 3.39
C ALA A 30 13.52 -1.88 4.88
N GLY A 31 14.59 -2.59 5.20
CA GLY A 31 14.95 -2.87 6.58
C GLY A 31 13.83 -3.63 7.30
N ASP A 32 13.37 -3.09 8.43
CA ASP A 32 12.38 -3.75 9.30
C ASP A 32 10.99 -3.91 8.64
N GLU A 33 10.64 -3.07 7.68
CA GLU A 33 9.36 -3.12 6.96
C GLU A 33 9.41 -4.07 5.74
N GLY A 34 10.59 -4.35 5.22
CA GLY A 34 10.79 -5.23 4.07
C GLY A 34 10.16 -6.62 4.22
N PRO A 35 10.37 -7.33 5.34
CA PRO A 35 9.76 -8.64 5.59
C PRO A 35 8.24 -8.62 5.58
N ALA A 36 7.59 -7.51 5.99
CA ALA A 36 6.14 -7.37 5.94
C ALA A 36 5.64 -7.28 4.49
N LEU A 37 6.30 -6.46 3.65
CA LEU A 37 5.98 -6.38 2.22
C LEU A 37 6.19 -7.72 1.52
N GLU A 38 7.29 -8.39 1.80
CA GLU A 38 7.58 -9.73 1.25
C GLU A 38 6.53 -10.80 1.66
N ALA A 39 5.97 -10.68 2.87
CA ALA A 39 4.88 -11.56 3.30
C ALA A 39 3.61 -11.33 2.45
N LEU A 40 3.24 -10.08 2.17
CA LEU A 40 2.13 -9.73 1.29
C LEU A 40 2.38 -10.22 -0.14
N ILE A 41 3.58 -10.03 -0.68
CA ILE A 41 3.97 -10.51 -2.01
C ILE A 41 3.86 -12.03 -2.10
N ARG A 42 4.30 -12.77 -1.08
CA ARG A 42 4.16 -14.24 -1.05
C ARG A 42 2.70 -14.67 -1.11
N LEU A 43 1.82 -14.04 -0.34
CA LEU A 43 0.38 -14.34 -0.38
C LEU A 43 -0.23 -14.03 -1.75
N TYR A 44 0.15 -12.92 -2.35
CA TYR A 44 -0.30 -12.56 -3.68
C TYR A 44 0.13 -13.59 -4.73
N LYS A 45 1.40 -14.01 -4.72
CA LYS A 45 1.94 -15.05 -5.63
C LYS A 45 1.26 -16.41 -5.45
N GLN A 46 0.86 -16.78 -4.23
CA GLN A 46 0.09 -17.99 -3.98
C GLN A 46 -1.29 -17.94 -4.64
N LYS A 47 -1.95 -16.78 -4.60
CA LYS A 47 -3.28 -16.57 -5.19
C LYS A 47 -3.20 -16.39 -6.72
N TYR A 48 -2.13 -15.79 -7.22
CA TYR A 48 -1.92 -15.47 -8.64
C TYR A 48 -0.56 -15.93 -9.13
N PRO A 49 -0.33 -17.27 -9.28
CA PRO A 49 1.00 -17.84 -9.56
C PRO A 49 1.56 -17.47 -10.95
N GLY A 50 0.68 -17.03 -11.87
CA GLY A 50 1.10 -16.58 -13.21
C GLY A 50 1.57 -15.13 -13.29
N VAL A 51 1.50 -14.35 -12.19
CA VAL A 51 1.89 -12.94 -12.16
C VAL A 51 3.32 -12.78 -11.66
N GLU A 52 4.17 -12.12 -12.45
CA GLU A 52 5.49 -11.68 -12.01
C GLU A 52 5.32 -10.44 -11.11
N VAL A 53 5.76 -10.54 -9.85
CA VAL A 53 5.73 -9.39 -8.93
C VAL A 53 7.12 -8.78 -8.83
N ILE A 54 7.21 -7.50 -9.16
CA ILE A 54 8.43 -6.68 -9.10
C ILE A 54 8.36 -5.81 -7.83
N ASN A 55 9.27 -6.05 -6.89
CA ASN A 55 9.45 -5.21 -5.73
C ASN A 55 10.43 -4.07 -6.06
N ALA A 56 9.91 -2.91 -6.44
CA ALA A 56 10.68 -1.73 -6.84
C ALA A 56 10.90 -0.79 -5.65
N THR A 57 11.48 -1.29 -4.56
CA THR A 57 11.73 -0.51 -3.35
C THR A 57 12.89 0.49 -3.55
N VAL A 58 12.65 1.77 -3.21
CA VAL A 58 13.65 2.83 -3.18
C VAL A 58 13.88 3.29 -1.75
N THR A 59 15.08 3.05 -1.23
CA THR A 59 15.42 3.32 0.17
C THR A 59 15.88 4.76 0.42
N GLY A 60 15.84 5.17 1.69
CA GLY A 60 16.46 6.39 2.19
C GLY A 60 15.50 7.54 2.50
N GLY A 61 15.89 8.31 3.51
CA GLY A 61 15.19 9.55 3.91
C GLY A 61 13.73 9.37 4.32
N ALA A 62 13.36 8.23 4.93
CA ALA A 62 11.95 7.93 5.28
C ALA A 62 10.97 8.19 4.11
N GLY A 63 11.34 7.73 2.91
CA GLY A 63 10.53 7.88 1.70
C GLY A 63 10.82 9.15 0.87
N VAL A 64 11.72 10.04 1.29
CA VAL A 64 12.06 11.25 0.52
C VAL A 64 12.61 10.88 -0.86
N ASN A 65 13.55 9.94 -0.92
CA ASN A 65 14.13 9.48 -2.17
C ASN A 65 13.10 8.80 -3.06
N ALA A 66 12.27 7.92 -2.50
CA ALA A 66 11.21 7.24 -3.23
C ALA A 66 10.22 8.24 -3.84
N ARG A 67 9.78 9.26 -3.10
CA ARG A 67 8.87 10.30 -3.62
C ARG A 67 9.47 11.08 -4.78
N ALA A 68 10.77 11.39 -4.74
CA ALA A 68 11.45 12.07 -5.82
C ALA A 68 11.51 11.20 -7.10
N VAL A 69 11.87 9.92 -6.95
CA VAL A 69 11.89 8.95 -8.07
C VAL A 69 10.49 8.74 -8.62
N LEU A 70 9.47 8.52 -7.75
CA LEU A 70 8.08 8.34 -8.18
C LEU A 70 7.60 9.54 -9.00
N LYS A 71 7.87 10.77 -8.54
CA LYS A 71 7.49 11.99 -9.27
C LYS A 71 8.13 12.04 -10.65
N THR A 72 9.39 11.68 -10.76
CA THR A 72 10.10 11.64 -12.05
C THR A 72 9.48 10.61 -12.98
N ARG A 73 9.20 9.40 -12.51
CA ARG A 73 8.56 8.34 -13.28
C ARG A 73 7.16 8.74 -13.77
N MET A 74 6.34 9.28 -12.86
CA MET A 74 4.98 9.75 -13.19
C MET A 74 4.97 10.85 -14.25
N LEU A 75 5.93 11.78 -14.20
CA LEU A 75 6.07 12.85 -15.21
C LEU A 75 6.63 12.31 -16.54
N GLY A 76 7.49 11.31 -16.48
CA GLY A 76 8.07 10.64 -17.65
C GLY A 76 7.12 9.68 -18.36
N GLY A 77 5.92 9.44 -17.82
CA GLY A 77 4.94 8.50 -18.39
C GLY A 77 5.26 7.02 -18.13
N ASP A 78 6.08 6.73 -17.10
CA ASP A 78 6.46 5.40 -16.64
C ASP A 78 5.97 5.16 -15.19
N PRO A 79 4.64 5.19 -14.92
CA PRO A 79 4.12 4.94 -13.59
C PRO A 79 4.28 3.48 -13.19
N PRO A 80 4.50 3.17 -11.89
CA PRO A 80 4.34 1.80 -11.40
C PRO A 80 2.86 1.41 -11.33
N ASP A 81 2.56 0.12 -11.27
CA ASP A 81 1.18 -0.37 -11.13
C ASP A 81 0.57 0.01 -9.77
N THR A 82 1.37 -0.03 -8.72
CA THR A 82 0.97 0.41 -7.37
C THR A 82 2.15 1.03 -6.62
N PHE A 83 1.85 1.96 -5.73
CA PHE A 83 2.89 2.63 -4.96
C PHE A 83 2.44 3.01 -3.56
N GLN A 84 3.40 3.07 -2.66
CA GLN A 84 3.22 3.57 -1.30
C GLN A 84 3.09 5.09 -1.30
N VAL A 85 2.12 5.60 -0.53
CA VAL A 85 1.85 7.03 -0.36
C VAL A 85 1.25 7.28 1.03
N HIS A 86 1.50 8.42 1.64
CA HIS A 86 0.80 8.81 2.85
C HIS A 86 -0.61 9.28 2.52
N ALA A 87 -1.59 8.83 3.31
CA ALA A 87 -2.96 9.31 3.21
C ALA A 87 -3.07 10.82 3.49
N GLY A 88 -4.14 11.44 3.04
CA GLY A 88 -4.36 12.88 3.17
C GLY A 88 -3.72 13.67 2.02
N MET A 89 -3.07 14.80 2.34
CA MET A 89 -2.61 15.77 1.33
C MET A 89 -1.59 15.21 0.32
N GLU A 90 -0.72 14.29 0.72
CA GLU A 90 0.23 13.67 -0.22
C GLU A 90 -0.52 12.86 -1.28
N LEU A 91 -1.49 12.04 -0.87
CA LEU A 91 -2.34 11.28 -1.79
C LEU A 91 -3.25 12.20 -2.60
N ILE A 92 -4.09 12.95 -1.92
CA ILE A 92 -5.18 13.71 -2.55
C ILE A 92 -4.64 14.92 -3.32
N GLY A 93 -3.82 15.76 -2.67
CA GLY A 93 -3.32 17.01 -3.22
C GLY A 93 -2.29 16.84 -4.34
N THR A 94 -1.62 15.70 -4.41
CA THR A 94 -0.59 15.44 -5.42
C THR A 94 -1.12 14.54 -6.54
N TRP A 95 -1.66 13.37 -6.18
CA TRP A 95 -1.91 12.31 -7.18
C TRP A 95 -3.36 12.25 -7.65
N VAL A 96 -4.33 12.38 -6.71
CA VAL A 96 -5.75 12.32 -7.06
C VAL A 96 -6.18 13.55 -7.86
N VAL A 97 -5.83 14.75 -7.41
CA VAL A 97 -6.17 15.99 -8.16
C VAL A 97 -5.48 16.07 -9.52
N ALA A 98 -4.33 15.40 -9.69
CA ALA A 98 -3.63 15.28 -10.97
C ALA A 98 -4.17 14.15 -11.85
N ASN A 99 -5.26 13.48 -11.45
CA ASN A 99 -5.88 12.36 -12.15
C ASN A 99 -4.87 11.22 -12.46
N ARG A 100 -4.10 10.82 -11.44
CA ARG A 100 -3.06 9.78 -11.52
C ARG A 100 -3.37 8.55 -10.69
N MET A 101 -4.60 8.44 -10.17
CA MET A 101 -5.04 7.33 -9.31
C MET A 101 -6.31 6.73 -9.85
N GLU A 102 -6.49 5.43 -9.60
CA GLU A 102 -7.73 4.71 -9.87
C GLU A 102 -8.68 4.81 -8.68
N ASP A 103 -9.99 4.95 -8.94
CA ASP A 103 -11.03 4.95 -7.90
C ASP A 103 -11.30 3.51 -7.43
N LEU A 104 -11.04 3.25 -6.17
CA LEU A 104 -11.19 1.95 -5.52
C LEU A 104 -12.55 1.76 -4.84
N SER A 105 -13.50 2.69 -5.01
CA SER A 105 -14.80 2.65 -4.33
C SER A 105 -15.58 1.37 -4.60
N ALA A 106 -15.49 0.83 -5.81
CA ALA A 106 -16.13 -0.44 -6.17
C ALA A 106 -15.53 -1.61 -5.37
N LEU A 107 -14.19 -1.66 -5.27
CA LEU A 107 -13.47 -2.66 -4.49
C LEU A 107 -13.84 -2.58 -3.00
N PHE A 108 -13.85 -1.38 -2.42
CA PHE A 108 -14.22 -1.17 -1.02
C PHE A 108 -15.64 -1.66 -0.69
N ARG A 109 -16.59 -1.47 -1.62
CA ARG A 109 -17.95 -2.00 -1.47
C ARG A 109 -18.00 -3.51 -1.57
N GLN A 110 -17.32 -4.08 -2.56
CA GLN A 110 -17.29 -5.52 -2.81
C GLN A 110 -16.70 -6.29 -1.62
N GLU A 111 -15.61 -5.79 -1.06
CA GLU A 111 -14.89 -6.42 0.05
C GLU A 111 -15.44 -6.04 1.44
N GLY A 112 -16.45 -5.16 1.53
CA GLY A 112 -17.01 -4.70 2.80
C GLY A 112 -16.08 -3.81 3.61
N TRP A 113 -15.07 -3.22 3.00
CA TRP A 113 -14.02 -2.47 3.70
C TRP A 113 -14.49 -1.14 4.27
N LEU A 114 -15.60 -0.59 3.77
CA LEU A 114 -16.21 0.61 4.35
C LEU A 114 -16.61 0.44 5.82
N GLN A 115 -16.95 -0.80 6.22
CA GLN A 115 -17.31 -1.15 7.59
C GLN A 115 -16.12 -1.69 8.38
N ALA A 116 -15.11 -2.24 7.70
CA ALA A 116 -13.93 -2.83 8.32
C ALA A 116 -12.90 -1.80 8.77
N PHE A 117 -12.70 -0.73 7.99
CA PHE A 117 -11.77 0.33 8.34
C PHE A 117 -12.43 1.42 9.21
N PRO A 118 -11.69 1.98 10.19
CA PRO A 118 -12.15 3.14 10.94
C PRO A 118 -12.52 4.32 10.03
N LYS A 119 -13.63 5.00 10.33
CA LYS A 119 -14.12 6.13 9.53
C LYS A 119 -13.04 7.19 9.26
N GLY A 120 -12.23 7.53 10.26
CA GLY A 120 -11.16 8.52 10.10
C GLY A 120 -10.10 8.12 9.05
N LEU A 121 -9.84 6.82 8.85
CA LEU A 121 -8.96 6.37 7.77
C LEU A 121 -9.65 6.48 6.41
N ILE A 122 -10.93 6.12 6.33
CA ILE A 122 -11.72 6.27 5.11
C ILE A 122 -11.76 7.75 4.69
N ASP A 123 -11.99 8.67 5.62
CA ASP A 123 -12.04 10.11 5.35
C ASP A 123 -10.70 10.62 4.77
N LEU A 124 -9.56 10.13 5.28
CA LEU A 124 -8.22 10.53 4.81
C LEU A 124 -7.87 10.06 3.39
N ILE A 125 -8.52 9.01 2.90
CA ILE A 125 -8.29 8.45 1.56
C ILE A 125 -9.42 8.75 0.58
N SER A 126 -10.43 9.52 1.02
CA SER A 126 -11.61 9.87 0.22
C SER A 126 -11.51 11.30 -0.32
N TYR A 127 -11.95 11.46 -1.56
CA TYR A 127 -12.05 12.78 -2.20
C TYR A 127 -13.12 12.77 -3.28
N LYS A 128 -14.01 13.77 -3.28
CA LYS A 128 -15.11 13.93 -4.27
C LYS A 128 -15.94 12.66 -4.49
N GLY A 129 -16.20 11.92 -3.41
CA GLY A 129 -17.02 10.70 -3.44
C GLY A 129 -16.28 9.43 -3.86
N GLY A 130 -15.00 9.51 -4.27
CA GLY A 130 -14.13 8.37 -4.57
C GLY A 130 -13.24 7.99 -3.39
N ILE A 131 -12.75 6.74 -3.41
CA ILE A 131 -11.76 6.19 -2.47
C ILE A 131 -10.50 5.84 -3.25
N TRP A 132 -9.34 6.34 -2.83
CA TRP A 132 -8.16 6.43 -3.68
C TRP A 132 -6.94 5.64 -3.19
N SER A 133 -7.05 4.95 -2.07
CA SER A 133 -5.95 4.14 -1.53
C SER A 133 -6.49 3.06 -0.60
N VAL A 134 -5.68 2.03 -0.33
CA VAL A 134 -5.95 1.01 0.69
C VAL A 134 -4.99 1.23 1.85
N PRO A 135 -5.48 1.44 3.10
CA PRO A 135 -4.62 1.54 4.27
C PRO A 135 -3.91 0.21 4.52
N VAL A 136 -2.58 0.23 4.60
CA VAL A 136 -1.76 -0.97 4.86
C VAL A 136 -1.19 -0.94 6.28
N ASN A 137 -0.72 0.23 6.74
CA ASN A 137 -0.21 0.43 8.09
C ASN A 137 -0.49 1.85 8.57
N ILE A 138 -0.28 2.09 9.86
CA ILE A 138 -0.48 3.39 10.48
C ILE A 138 0.83 3.81 11.15
N HIS A 139 1.41 4.91 10.67
CA HIS A 139 2.55 5.55 11.29
C HIS A 139 2.11 6.73 12.15
N ARG A 140 2.77 6.91 13.29
CA ARG A 140 2.61 8.08 14.16
C ARG A 140 3.93 8.82 14.19
N SER A 141 3.97 10.01 13.62
CA SER A 141 5.18 10.86 13.59
C SER A 141 5.15 11.98 14.63
N ASN A 142 3.96 12.38 15.10
CA ASN A 142 3.81 13.41 16.10
C ASN A 142 3.79 12.81 17.52
N VAL A 143 4.92 12.22 17.91
CA VAL A 143 5.13 11.56 19.21
C VAL A 143 6.52 11.87 19.72
N MET A 144 6.66 11.92 21.03
CA MET A 144 7.95 11.98 21.71
C MET A 144 8.33 10.59 22.22
N TRP A 145 9.49 10.11 21.82
CA TRP A 145 10.08 8.89 22.35
C TRP A 145 11.08 9.24 23.45
N TYR A 146 11.02 8.57 24.59
CA TYR A 146 11.93 8.77 25.68
C TYR A 146 12.24 7.46 26.42
N LEU A 147 13.37 7.42 27.11
CA LEU A 147 13.75 6.33 27.99
C LEU A 147 13.35 6.66 29.43
N PRO A 148 12.34 5.98 30.01
CA PRO A 148 11.86 6.30 31.36
C PRO A 148 12.96 6.26 32.42
N ALA A 149 13.90 5.29 32.31
CA ALA A 149 15.01 5.15 33.23
C ALA A 149 15.94 6.38 33.19
N LYS A 150 16.17 6.96 32.01
CA LYS A 150 17.01 8.15 31.85
C LYS A 150 16.35 9.41 32.39
N LEU A 151 15.07 9.60 32.11
CA LEU A 151 14.34 10.73 32.69
C LEU A 151 14.35 10.66 34.22
N LYS A 152 14.16 9.47 34.78
CA LYS A 152 14.26 9.28 36.25
C LYS A 152 15.65 9.57 36.80
N GLU A 153 16.71 9.11 36.13
CA GLU A 153 18.10 9.37 36.48
C GLU A 153 18.39 10.88 36.50
N TRP A 154 17.85 11.63 35.57
CA TRP A 154 18.00 13.08 35.47
C TRP A 154 17.05 13.88 36.35
N GLY A 155 16.12 13.23 37.05
CA GLY A 155 15.13 13.91 37.88
C GLY A 155 14.07 14.66 37.08
N VAL A 156 13.86 14.32 35.81
CA VAL A 156 12.97 15.00 34.89
C VAL A 156 11.72 14.17 34.67
N ASN A 157 10.56 14.82 34.67
CA ASN A 157 9.29 14.19 34.28
C ASN A 157 9.04 14.33 32.78
N PRO A 158 8.33 13.37 32.14
CA PRO A 158 7.91 13.53 30.77
C PRO A 158 7.06 14.80 30.59
N PRO A 159 7.43 15.70 29.65
CA PRO A 159 6.71 16.95 29.45
C PRO A 159 5.28 16.69 28.92
N ARG A 160 4.34 17.50 29.37
CA ARG A 160 2.90 17.43 28.96
C ARG A 160 2.47 18.62 28.12
N THR A 161 3.27 19.67 28.09
CA THR A 161 3.04 20.89 27.31
C THR A 161 4.27 21.21 26.47
N TRP A 162 4.11 22.09 25.49
CA TRP A 162 5.23 22.59 24.69
C TRP A 162 6.24 23.37 25.54
N ASP A 163 5.76 24.17 26.50
CA ASP A 163 6.63 24.94 27.39
C ASP A 163 7.47 24.01 28.26
N GLU A 164 6.86 22.98 28.86
CA GLU A 164 7.59 21.95 29.60
C GLU A 164 8.60 21.20 28.71
N PHE A 165 8.23 20.89 27.46
CA PHE A 165 9.13 20.23 26.51
C PHE A 165 10.34 21.12 26.22
N LEU A 166 10.13 22.38 25.88
CA LEU A 166 11.20 23.33 25.60
C LEU A 166 12.08 23.59 26.83
N ALA A 167 11.52 23.58 28.03
CA ALA A 167 12.28 23.71 29.26
C ALA A 167 13.11 22.46 29.64
N THR A 168 12.75 21.30 29.06
CA THR A 168 13.44 20.02 29.30
C THR A 168 14.62 19.77 28.34
N CYS A 169 14.58 20.37 27.14
CA CYS A 169 15.61 20.26 26.11
C CYS A 169 16.77 21.23 26.34
#